data_3b1343cdefbc12e3d8ff26104752f284
#
_entry.id   3b1343cdefbc12e3d8ff26104752f284
#
_cell.length_a   1.000
_cell.length_b   1.000
_cell.length_c   1.000
_cell.angle_alpha   90.00
_cell.angle_beta   90.00
_cell.angle_gamma   90.00
#
_symmetry.space_group_name_H-M   'P 1'
#
loop_
_entity.id
_entity.type
_entity.pdbx_description
1 polymer ?
#
loop_
_entity_poly.entity_id
_entity_poly.type
_entity_poly.pdbx_seq_one_letter_code
_entity_poly.pdbx_strand_id
1 'polypeptide(L)'
;PLEDPAREEISVVMDFVDKDVEFAIQYLAHSFGGESANKGAAYMLKLRIAQYLYDHATVIQCAKAIKELGYSLYPDFTTLFLEKGTDDTTNKEIIFKINYAVDYRSSYMTMLWYHWGSFQTLLPAVESFFTANGLPVKDLEADNGEMILKDPTYNPDRPFDNRDPRLHLSI
;
A
#
# COMPACT_ATOMS: atom_id res chain seq x y z
N PRO A 1 38.50 15.78 9.34
CA PRO A 1 37.17 15.55 9.81
C PRO A 1 36.23 15.75 8.61
N LEU A 2 35.46 14.75 8.27
CA LEU A 2 34.35 14.93 7.30
C LEU A 2 33.34 15.82 8.01
N GLU A 3 33.12 17.02 7.50
CA GLU A 3 32.01 17.86 7.97
C GLU A 3 30.71 17.12 7.68
N ASP A 4 29.85 16.96 8.69
CA ASP A 4 28.51 16.44 8.49
C ASP A 4 27.78 17.34 7.50
N PRO A 5 27.24 16.81 6.42
CA PRO A 5 26.51 17.63 5.45
C PRO A 5 25.33 18.32 6.15
N ALA A 6 25.15 19.60 5.87
CA ALA A 6 23.98 20.34 6.33
C ALA A 6 22.70 19.72 5.74
N ARG A 7 21.59 19.82 6.47
CA ARG A 7 20.27 19.44 5.95
C ARG A 7 19.89 20.40 4.82
N GLU A 8 19.53 19.82 3.69
CA GLU A 8 18.95 20.57 2.59
C GLU A 8 17.46 20.88 2.83
N GLU A 9 16.97 21.92 2.18
CA GLU A 9 15.54 22.24 2.16
C GLU A 9 14.75 21.12 1.49
N ILE A 10 13.55 20.84 2.02
CA ILE A 10 12.68 19.78 1.52
C ILE A 10 12.43 19.90 0.01
N SER A 11 12.20 21.12 -0.49
CA SER A 11 11.96 21.37 -1.91
C SER A 11 13.12 20.90 -2.79
N VAL A 12 14.36 21.14 -2.36
CA VAL A 12 15.57 20.73 -3.10
C VAL A 12 15.67 19.19 -3.15
N VAL A 13 15.38 18.53 -2.02
CA VAL A 13 15.37 17.06 -1.95
C VAL A 13 14.26 16.48 -2.82
N MET A 14 13.06 17.08 -2.80
CA MET A 14 11.93 16.61 -3.58
C MET A 14 12.15 16.78 -5.09
N ASP A 15 12.74 17.89 -5.51
CA ASP A 15 13.13 18.11 -6.90
C ASP A 15 14.17 17.09 -7.41
N PHE A 16 15.09 16.71 -6.54
CA PHE A 16 16.06 15.67 -6.86
C PHE A 16 15.38 14.30 -7.01
N VAL A 17 14.53 13.94 -6.05
CA VAL A 17 13.78 12.67 -6.08
C VAL A 17 12.86 12.60 -7.30
N ASP A 18 12.16 13.68 -7.65
CA ASP A 18 11.27 13.71 -8.82
C ASP A 18 12.04 13.48 -10.12
N LYS A 19 13.22 14.09 -10.28
CA LYS A 19 14.10 13.86 -11.46
C LYS A 19 14.56 12.41 -11.55
N ASP A 20 14.92 11.80 -10.44
CA ASP A 20 15.37 10.40 -10.41
C ASP A 20 14.20 9.46 -10.75
N VAL A 21 13.00 9.73 -10.23
CA VAL A 21 11.81 8.94 -10.51
C VAL A 21 11.37 9.09 -11.97
N GLU A 22 11.42 10.29 -12.53
CA GLU A 22 11.14 10.52 -13.97
C GLU A 22 12.15 9.79 -14.86
N PHE A 23 13.43 9.83 -14.51
CA PHE A 23 14.45 9.05 -15.19
C PHE A 23 14.14 7.54 -15.12
N ALA A 24 13.77 7.04 -13.96
CA ALA A 24 13.39 5.64 -13.78
C ALA A 24 12.15 5.28 -14.62
N ILE A 25 11.12 6.12 -14.66
CA ILE A 25 9.93 5.92 -15.51
C ILE A 25 10.32 5.86 -16.99
N GLN A 26 11.25 6.69 -17.43
CA GLN A 26 11.66 6.75 -18.83
C GLN A 26 12.44 5.49 -19.24
N TYR A 27 13.37 5.01 -18.42
CA TYR A 27 14.36 4.01 -18.82
C TYR A 27 14.13 2.59 -18.31
N LEU A 28 13.36 2.41 -17.23
CA LEU A 28 13.07 1.07 -16.73
C LEU A 28 12.13 0.30 -17.68
N ALA A 29 12.45 -0.97 -17.88
CA ALA A 29 11.57 -1.89 -18.56
C ALA A 29 10.30 -2.17 -17.74
N HIS A 30 9.22 -2.54 -18.42
CA HIS A 30 8.03 -3.06 -17.77
C HIS A 30 8.12 -4.57 -17.60
N SER A 31 7.77 -5.05 -16.38
CA SER A 31 7.64 -6.47 -16.07
C SER A 31 6.63 -6.63 -14.91
N PHE A 32 5.99 -7.80 -14.82
CA PHE A 32 5.12 -8.12 -13.70
C PHE A 32 5.87 -8.91 -12.62
N GLY A 33 5.52 -8.68 -11.34
CA GLY A 33 5.87 -9.53 -10.20
C GLY A 33 7.36 -9.75 -9.92
N GLY A 34 8.24 -8.92 -10.48
CA GLY A 34 9.68 -9.10 -10.34
C GLY A 34 10.25 -8.59 -9.02
N GLU A 35 11.43 -9.09 -8.65
CA GLU A 35 12.27 -8.58 -7.56
C GLU A 35 13.19 -7.43 -7.99
N SER A 36 13.18 -7.08 -9.25
CA SER A 36 13.92 -5.94 -9.80
C SER A 36 12.99 -4.75 -9.98
N ALA A 37 13.53 -3.56 -9.76
CA ALA A 37 12.80 -2.33 -10.03
C ALA A 37 12.34 -2.30 -11.49
N ASN A 38 11.09 -1.95 -11.71
CA ASN A 38 10.45 -1.87 -13.01
C ASN A 38 9.68 -0.55 -13.17
N LYS A 39 9.19 -0.27 -14.36
CA LYS A 39 8.45 0.95 -14.66
C LYS A 39 7.22 1.14 -13.76
N GLY A 40 6.49 0.06 -13.43
CA GLY A 40 5.36 0.10 -12.53
C GLY A 40 5.76 0.52 -11.11
N ALA A 41 6.90 0.03 -10.62
CA ALA A 41 7.44 0.42 -9.31
C ALA A 41 7.81 1.91 -9.27
N ALA A 42 8.38 2.46 -10.35
CA ALA A 42 8.70 3.88 -10.45
C ALA A 42 7.41 4.74 -10.43
N TYR A 43 6.39 4.39 -11.19
CA TYR A 43 5.09 5.06 -11.12
C TYR A 43 4.44 4.96 -9.74
N MET A 44 4.51 3.80 -9.08
CA MET A 44 3.97 3.62 -7.74
C MET A 44 4.72 4.47 -6.71
N LEU A 45 6.03 4.59 -6.82
CA LEU A 45 6.83 5.47 -5.96
C LEU A 45 6.40 6.94 -6.15
N LYS A 46 6.27 7.40 -7.40
CA LYS A 46 5.79 8.75 -7.72
C LYS A 46 4.38 9.00 -7.15
N LEU A 47 3.48 8.03 -7.31
CA LEU A 47 2.13 8.10 -6.76
C LEU A 47 2.13 8.28 -5.24
N ARG A 48 2.94 7.49 -4.53
CA ARG A 48 3.03 7.57 -3.05
C ARG A 48 3.59 8.91 -2.58
N ILE A 49 4.59 9.45 -3.27
CA ILE A 49 5.13 10.79 -3.01
C ILE A 49 4.04 11.83 -3.21
N ALA A 50 3.33 11.78 -4.33
CA ALA A 50 2.24 12.70 -4.65
C ALA A 50 1.10 12.63 -3.63
N GLN A 51 0.74 11.43 -3.15
CA GLN A 51 -0.20 11.26 -2.05
C GLN A 51 0.24 11.98 -0.77
N TYR A 52 1.50 11.81 -0.39
CA TYR A 52 2.07 12.47 0.78
C TYR A 52 2.05 14.00 0.66
N LEU A 53 2.20 14.52 -0.56
CA LEU A 53 2.17 15.96 -0.87
C LEU A 53 0.76 16.50 -1.17
N TYR A 54 -0.28 15.67 -1.09
CA TYR A 54 -1.67 15.99 -1.47
C TYR A 54 -1.83 16.43 -2.94
N ASP A 55 -0.91 16.05 -3.84
CA ASP A 55 -1.03 16.29 -5.28
C ASP A 55 -1.92 15.23 -5.94
N HIS A 56 -3.23 15.43 -5.85
CA HIS A 56 -4.23 14.50 -6.39
C HIS A 56 -4.14 14.36 -7.92
N ALA A 57 -3.68 15.38 -8.63
CA ALA A 57 -3.56 15.33 -10.09
C ALA A 57 -2.50 14.31 -10.51
N THR A 58 -1.32 14.36 -9.90
CA THR A 58 -0.24 13.41 -10.13
C THR A 58 -0.62 11.99 -9.68
N VAL A 59 -1.34 11.85 -8.56
CA VAL A 59 -1.87 10.54 -8.10
C VAL A 59 -2.72 9.90 -9.19
N ILE A 60 -3.69 10.65 -9.75
CA ILE A 60 -4.59 10.14 -10.81
C ILE A 60 -3.81 9.78 -12.07
N GLN A 61 -2.85 10.61 -12.49
CA GLN A 61 -2.02 10.34 -13.66
C GLN A 61 -1.20 9.04 -13.49
N CYS A 62 -0.53 8.88 -12.36
CA CYS A 62 0.25 7.68 -12.07
C CYS A 62 -0.62 6.42 -11.98
N ALA A 63 -1.80 6.51 -11.35
CA ALA A 63 -2.74 5.39 -11.28
C ALA A 63 -3.23 4.96 -12.68
N LYS A 64 -3.52 5.90 -13.56
CA LYS A 64 -3.88 5.61 -14.96
C LYS A 64 -2.72 4.94 -15.70
N ALA A 65 -1.50 5.47 -15.57
CA ALA A 65 -0.31 4.90 -16.21
C ALA A 65 -0.04 3.46 -15.72
N ILE A 66 -0.17 3.19 -14.44
CA ILE A 66 -0.05 1.83 -13.89
C ILE A 66 -1.11 0.90 -14.50
N LYS A 67 -2.35 1.35 -14.61
CA LYS A 67 -3.42 0.58 -15.25
C LYS A 67 -3.14 0.31 -16.74
N GLU A 68 -2.62 1.30 -17.46
CA GLU A 68 -2.24 1.17 -18.89
C GLU A 68 -1.07 0.20 -19.10
N LEU A 69 -0.18 0.03 -18.10
CA LEU A 69 0.84 -1.01 -18.12
C LEU A 69 0.25 -2.43 -17.95
N GLY A 70 -1.05 -2.58 -17.71
CA GLY A 70 -1.74 -3.85 -17.63
C GLY A 70 -1.81 -4.48 -16.24
N TYR A 71 -1.47 -3.75 -15.19
CA TYR A 71 -1.70 -4.19 -13.82
C TYR A 71 -3.19 -4.29 -13.53
N SER A 72 -3.57 -5.31 -12.77
CA SER A 72 -4.97 -5.57 -12.40
C SER A 72 -5.04 -6.29 -11.06
N LEU A 73 -6.16 -6.16 -10.35
CA LEU A 73 -6.37 -6.86 -9.10
C LEU A 73 -6.34 -8.38 -9.31
N TYR A 74 -5.78 -9.09 -8.35
CA TYR A 74 -5.80 -10.55 -8.30
C TYR A 74 -7.22 -11.02 -7.94
N PRO A 75 -7.72 -12.10 -8.55
CA PRO A 75 -9.14 -12.49 -8.38
C PRO A 75 -9.52 -12.88 -6.96
N ASP A 76 -8.59 -13.45 -6.19
CA ASP A 76 -8.83 -13.92 -4.83
C ASP A 76 -7.93 -13.21 -3.83
N PHE A 77 -8.53 -12.32 -3.04
CA PHE A 77 -7.83 -11.55 -2.02
C PHE A 77 -7.16 -12.42 -0.95
N THR A 78 -7.78 -13.55 -0.57
CA THR A 78 -7.22 -14.45 0.43
C THR A 78 -5.93 -15.09 -0.08
N THR A 79 -5.96 -15.59 -1.31
CA THR A 79 -4.82 -16.27 -1.94
C THR A 79 -3.69 -15.30 -2.28
N LEU A 80 -3.99 -14.02 -2.54
CA LEU A 80 -3.01 -13.00 -2.93
C LEU A 80 -1.81 -12.93 -1.97
N PHE A 81 -2.05 -13.05 -0.66
CA PHE A 81 -1.02 -12.93 0.38
C PHE A 81 -0.41 -14.27 0.81
N LEU A 82 -0.84 -15.36 0.21
CA LEU A 82 -0.27 -16.69 0.43
C LEU A 82 0.81 -16.99 -0.62
N GLU A 83 1.68 -17.94 -0.33
CA GLU A 83 2.72 -18.41 -1.25
C GLU A 83 2.16 -18.68 -2.66
N LYS A 84 1.00 -19.36 -2.72
CA LYS A 84 0.32 -19.68 -3.99
C LYS A 84 0.01 -18.43 -4.82
N GLY A 85 -0.42 -17.33 -4.21
CA GLY A 85 -0.73 -16.08 -4.92
C GLY A 85 0.51 -15.25 -5.20
N THR A 86 1.46 -15.23 -4.26
CA THR A 86 2.71 -14.47 -4.43
C THR A 86 3.64 -15.07 -5.48
N ASP A 87 3.59 -16.39 -5.68
CA ASP A 87 4.40 -17.12 -6.66
C ASP A 87 3.67 -17.37 -7.99
N ASP A 88 2.39 -16.99 -8.06
CA ASP A 88 1.64 -17.07 -9.31
C ASP A 88 2.22 -16.10 -10.36
N THR A 89 2.80 -16.64 -11.40
CA THR A 89 3.39 -15.87 -12.51
C THR A 89 2.35 -15.08 -13.31
N THR A 90 1.06 -15.40 -13.15
CA THR A 90 -0.05 -14.66 -13.78
C THR A 90 -0.57 -13.51 -12.91
N ASN A 91 -0.06 -13.37 -11.69
CA ASN A 91 -0.45 -12.32 -10.76
C ASN A 91 0.04 -10.95 -11.27
N LYS A 92 -0.92 -10.13 -11.70
CA LYS A 92 -0.69 -8.78 -12.19
C LYS A 92 -0.95 -7.68 -11.15
N GLU A 93 -1.25 -8.05 -9.91
CA GLU A 93 -1.42 -7.07 -8.82
C GLU A 93 -0.07 -6.70 -8.20
N ILE A 94 0.86 -7.65 -8.14
CA ILE A 94 2.18 -7.43 -7.55
C ILE A 94 3.04 -6.59 -8.51
N ILE A 95 3.31 -5.35 -8.11
CA ILE A 95 4.15 -4.42 -8.86
C ILE A 95 5.63 -4.70 -8.59
N PHE A 96 5.98 -4.90 -7.32
CA PHE A 96 7.35 -5.16 -6.88
C PHE A 96 7.29 -5.98 -5.60
N LYS A 97 8.14 -7.01 -5.48
CA LYS A 97 8.23 -7.85 -4.29
C LYS A 97 9.68 -8.16 -3.96
N ILE A 98 9.92 -8.48 -2.70
CA ILE A 98 11.18 -9.08 -2.22
C ILE A 98 10.82 -10.45 -1.66
N ASN A 99 11.33 -11.51 -2.28
CA ASN A 99 11.12 -12.86 -1.82
C ASN A 99 12.05 -13.19 -0.67
N TYR A 100 11.51 -13.90 0.31
CA TYR A 100 12.25 -14.46 1.44
C TYR A 100 12.16 -15.98 1.35
N ALA A 101 13.29 -16.66 1.50
CA ALA A 101 13.37 -18.10 1.49
C ALA A 101 14.35 -18.57 2.57
N VAL A 102 14.16 -19.80 3.02
CA VAL A 102 15.07 -20.46 3.96
C VAL A 102 16.46 -20.52 3.33
N ASP A 103 17.49 -20.20 4.11
CA ASP A 103 18.91 -20.21 3.71
C ASP A 103 19.34 -19.19 2.66
N TYR A 104 18.40 -18.40 2.12
CA TYR A 104 18.74 -17.37 1.13
C TYR A 104 18.53 -15.96 1.68
N ARG A 105 17.36 -15.66 2.14
CA ARG A 105 16.99 -14.35 2.72
C ARG A 105 15.91 -14.57 3.76
N SER A 106 16.27 -14.52 5.04
CA SER A 106 15.31 -14.74 6.12
C SER A 106 14.61 -13.44 6.52
N SER A 107 13.32 -13.55 6.82
CA SER A 107 12.55 -12.44 7.41
C SER A 107 12.47 -12.62 8.93
N TYR A 108 12.85 -11.58 9.67
CA TYR A 108 12.73 -11.55 11.12
C TYR A 108 11.28 -11.32 11.58
N MET A 109 10.38 -11.00 10.67
CA MET A 109 8.97 -10.67 10.94
C MET A 109 8.23 -11.83 11.61
N THR A 110 8.54 -13.07 11.23
CA THR A 110 7.91 -14.25 11.83
C THR A 110 8.21 -14.37 13.33
N MET A 111 9.44 -14.09 13.74
CA MET A 111 9.82 -14.08 15.15
C MET A 111 9.13 -12.95 15.93
N LEU A 112 9.09 -11.75 15.36
CA LEU A 112 8.45 -10.60 15.98
C LEU A 112 6.94 -10.82 16.15
N TRP A 113 6.30 -11.48 15.22
CA TRP A 113 4.86 -11.74 15.23
C TRP A 113 4.51 -12.93 16.14
N TYR A 114 5.08 -14.10 15.86
CA TYR A 114 4.70 -15.35 16.52
C TYR A 114 5.29 -15.52 17.92
N HIS A 115 6.54 -15.12 18.13
CA HIS A 115 7.22 -15.42 19.40
C HIS A 115 7.11 -14.30 20.40
N TRP A 116 7.10 -13.04 19.95
CA TRP A 116 7.15 -11.90 20.86
C TRP A 116 5.85 -11.09 20.90
N GLY A 117 4.90 -11.35 20.02
CA GLY A 117 3.64 -10.60 19.95
C GLY A 117 3.86 -9.08 19.80
N SER A 118 5.01 -8.69 19.21
CA SER A 118 5.43 -7.29 19.14
C SER A 118 4.62 -6.47 18.15
N PHE A 119 3.91 -7.15 17.25
CA PHE A 119 3.01 -6.51 16.30
C PHE A 119 1.57 -6.88 16.62
N GLN A 120 0.78 -5.87 16.90
CA GLN A 120 -0.65 -5.98 17.12
C GLN A 120 -1.37 -4.97 16.24
N THR A 121 -2.55 -5.33 15.76
CA THR A 121 -3.38 -4.42 14.99
C THR A 121 -3.93 -3.33 15.91
N LEU A 122 -3.70 -2.09 15.53
CA LEU A 122 -4.24 -0.94 16.26
C LEU A 122 -5.73 -0.78 15.98
N LEU A 123 -6.48 -0.33 16.98
CA LEU A 123 -7.93 -0.07 16.86
C LEU A 123 -8.27 0.84 15.65
N PRO A 124 -7.54 1.93 15.36
CA PRO A 124 -7.82 2.73 14.16
C PRO A 124 -7.73 1.95 12.84
N ALA A 125 -6.86 0.93 12.75
CA ALA A 125 -6.78 0.08 11.56
C ALA A 125 -8.01 -0.83 11.44
N VAL A 126 -8.52 -1.38 12.56
CA VAL A 126 -9.79 -2.13 12.59
C VAL A 126 -10.96 -1.23 12.19
N GLU A 127 -11.01 -0.01 12.71
CA GLU A 127 -12.08 0.96 12.42
C GLU A 127 -12.06 1.50 11.00
N SER A 128 -10.92 1.45 10.31
CA SER A 128 -10.80 1.88 8.90
C SER A 128 -11.56 0.98 7.92
N PHE A 129 -11.84 -0.26 8.31
CA PHE A 129 -12.73 -1.11 7.52
C PHE A 129 -14.18 -0.69 7.72
N PHE A 130 -14.94 -0.57 6.66
CA PHE A 130 -16.36 -0.20 6.71
C PHE A 130 -17.22 -1.38 7.12
N THR A 131 -18.50 -1.14 7.35
CA THR A 131 -19.50 -2.20 7.51
C THR A 131 -19.79 -2.87 6.16
N ALA A 132 -20.49 -4.00 6.17
CA ALA A 132 -20.95 -4.67 4.95
C ALA A 132 -21.91 -3.79 4.12
N ASN A 133 -22.49 -2.76 4.71
CA ASN A 133 -23.32 -1.76 4.03
C ASN A 133 -22.50 -0.68 3.31
N GLY A 134 -21.16 -0.71 3.43
CA GLY A 134 -20.27 0.29 2.84
C GLY A 134 -20.24 1.63 3.59
N LEU A 135 -20.67 1.66 4.86
CA LEU A 135 -20.65 2.84 5.71
C LEU A 135 -19.56 2.73 6.79
N PRO A 136 -19.02 3.84 7.27
CA PRO A 136 -18.01 3.84 8.33
C PRO A 136 -18.59 3.40 9.67
N VAL A 137 -17.74 2.95 10.59
CA VAL A 137 -18.10 2.56 11.96
C VAL A 137 -18.17 3.74 12.92
N LYS A 138 -17.66 4.90 12.51
CA LYS A 138 -17.75 6.18 13.20
C LYS A 138 -17.94 7.30 12.19
N ASP A 139 -18.46 8.43 12.63
CA ASP A 139 -18.60 9.59 11.75
C ASP A 139 -17.22 10.02 11.24
N LEU A 140 -17.14 10.30 9.94
CA LEU A 140 -15.94 10.75 9.26
C LEU A 140 -16.22 12.12 8.61
N GLU A 141 -15.23 12.98 8.63
CA GLU A 141 -15.24 14.22 7.85
C GLU A 141 -14.44 14.00 6.56
N ALA A 142 -15.09 14.21 5.43
CA ALA A 142 -14.44 14.16 4.13
C ALA A 142 -13.60 15.42 3.89
N ASP A 143 -12.65 15.37 2.96
CA ASP A 143 -11.73 16.48 2.63
C ASP A 143 -12.47 17.78 2.22
N ASN A 144 -13.70 17.67 1.74
CA ASN A 144 -14.56 18.82 1.39
C ASN A 144 -15.38 19.37 2.57
N GLY A 145 -15.18 18.83 3.79
CA GLY A 145 -15.92 19.19 4.99
C GLY A 145 -17.30 18.54 5.12
N GLU A 146 -17.67 17.65 4.21
CA GLU A 146 -18.91 16.89 4.29
C GLU A 146 -18.79 15.77 5.34
N MET A 147 -19.83 15.62 6.17
CA MET A 147 -19.88 14.55 7.17
C MET A 147 -20.42 13.25 6.58
N ILE A 148 -19.63 12.20 6.64
CA ILE A 148 -20.06 10.83 6.33
C ILE A 148 -20.47 10.18 7.65
N LEU A 149 -21.78 9.97 7.83
CA LEU A 149 -22.29 9.42 9.07
C LEU A 149 -21.98 7.93 9.20
N LYS A 150 -21.74 7.51 10.44
CA LYS A 150 -21.54 6.09 10.77
C LYS A 150 -22.77 5.26 10.42
N ASP A 151 -22.53 3.95 10.18
CA ASP A 151 -23.62 2.99 10.00
C ASP A 151 -24.47 2.88 11.28
N PRO A 152 -25.78 3.19 11.22
CA PRO A 152 -26.68 3.09 12.36
C PRO A 152 -26.87 1.63 12.87
N THR A 153 -26.53 0.64 12.06
CA THR A 153 -26.60 -0.78 12.45
C THR A 153 -25.32 -1.30 13.08
N TYR A 154 -24.26 -0.49 13.13
CA TYR A 154 -23.01 -0.87 13.77
C TYR A 154 -23.17 -1.03 15.29
N ASN A 155 -22.77 -2.19 15.81
CA ASN A 155 -22.80 -2.50 17.23
C ASN A 155 -21.37 -2.45 17.82
N PRO A 156 -21.03 -1.48 18.69
CA PRO A 156 -19.71 -1.37 19.28
C PRO A 156 -19.37 -2.52 20.27
N ASP A 157 -20.37 -3.21 20.82
CA ASP A 157 -20.15 -4.38 21.68
C ASP A 157 -19.80 -5.64 20.88
N ARG A 158 -20.01 -5.60 19.55
CA ARG A 158 -19.68 -6.66 18.62
C ARG A 158 -18.96 -6.07 17.39
N PRO A 159 -17.74 -5.55 17.57
CA PRO A 159 -17.09 -4.69 16.61
C PRO A 159 -16.66 -5.40 15.31
N PHE A 160 -16.66 -6.72 15.28
CA PHE A 160 -16.31 -7.53 14.12
C PHE A 160 -17.52 -8.04 13.32
N ASP A 161 -18.74 -7.89 13.85
CA ASP A 161 -19.94 -8.35 13.15
C ASP A 161 -20.32 -7.38 12.02
N ASN A 162 -20.86 -7.95 10.94
CA ASN A 162 -21.38 -7.19 9.79
C ASN A 162 -20.37 -6.18 9.19
N ARG A 163 -19.10 -6.61 9.07
CA ARG A 163 -18.01 -5.80 8.53
C ARG A 163 -17.65 -6.21 7.11
N ASP A 164 -16.91 -5.35 6.44
CA ASP A 164 -16.26 -5.67 5.18
C ASP A 164 -15.51 -7.02 5.31
N PRO A 165 -15.76 -7.98 4.40
CA PRO A 165 -15.13 -9.31 4.47
C PRO A 165 -13.60 -9.27 4.57
N ARG A 166 -12.94 -8.24 4.03
CA ARG A 166 -11.49 -8.07 4.09
C ARG A 166 -10.98 -7.87 5.51
N LEU A 167 -11.81 -7.37 6.44
CA LEU A 167 -11.42 -7.28 7.85
C LEU A 167 -11.02 -8.66 8.39
N HIS A 168 -11.87 -9.66 8.22
CA HIS A 168 -11.64 -11.03 8.70
C HIS A 168 -10.52 -11.77 7.96
N LEU A 169 -10.13 -11.29 6.79
CA LEU A 169 -9.04 -11.85 6.00
C LEU A 169 -7.69 -11.19 6.30
N SER A 170 -7.70 -10.05 7.00
CA SER A 170 -6.50 -9.23 7.27
C SER A 170 -6.09 -9.23 8.74
N ILE A 171 -7.02 -9.54 9.66
CA ILE A 171 -6.83 -9.41 11.12
C ILE A 171 -7.22 -10.70 11.84
#